data_7e3711758d0fe9a7cb8eaa25cc7e3bfd
#
_entry.id   7e3711758d0fe9a7cb8eaa25cc7e3bfd
#
_cell.length_a   1.000
_cell.length_b   1.000
_cell.length_c   1.000
_cell.angle_alpha   90.00
_cell.angle_beta   90.00
_cell.angle_gamma   90.00
#
_symmetry.space_group_name_H-M   'P 1'
#
loop_
_entity.id
_entity.type
_entity.pdbx_description
1 polymer ?
#
loop_
_entity_poly.entity_id
_entity_poly.type
_entity_poly.pdbx_seq_one_letter_code
_entity_poly.pdbx_strand_id
1 'polypeptide(L)'
;MEEYDVVIAGGSISGLMSAREIAKKGHSVLVLEEGFEIGTPDHCGGLVSKSALHELGIEPTQKTFDSMINSALIYAPSGKSIEINSKKQKVIVVNRRELDKQVALQAQQSGAEIRVKTGFKEKTKRGIK
;
A
#
# COMPACT_ATOMS: atom_id res chain seq x y z
N MET A 1 -9.52 -17.35 -22.81
CA MET A 1 -9.67 -17.10 -21.36
C MET A 1 -8.28 -16.73 -20.87
N GLU A 2 -8.12 -15.62 -20.17
CA GLU A 2 -6.82 -15.27 -19.61
C GLU A 2 -6.57 -16.10 -18.36
N GLU A 3 -5.34 -16.54 -18.16
CA GLU A 3 -4.95 -17.38 -17.04
C GLU A 3 -3.79 -16.71 -16.27
N TYR A 4 -3.89 -16.72 -14.96
CA TYR A 4 -2.87 -16.21 -14.03
C TYR A 4 -2.67 -17.22 -12.91
N ASP A 5 -1.44 -17.33 -12.42
CA ASP A 5 -1.15 -18.16 -11.23
C ASP A 5 -1.84 -17.60 -10.00
N VAL A 6 -1.88 -16.25 -9.90
CA VAL A 6 -2.51 -15.55 -8.76
C VAL A 6 -3.32 -14.36 -9.24
N VAL A 7 -4.53 -14.22 -8.71
CA VAL A 7 -5.36 -13.01 -8.86
C VAL A 7 -5.59 -12.40 -7.50
N ILE A 8 -5.31 -11.11 -7.37
CA ILE A 8 -5.45 -10.33 -6.13
C ILE A 8 -6.60 -9.36 -6.30
N ALA A 9 -7.58 -9.42 -5.39
CA ALA A 9 -8.68 -8.47 -5.34
C ALA A 9 -8.32 -7.30 -4.40
N GLY A 10 -8.21 -6.12 -4.94
CA GLY A 10 -7.86 -4.87 -4.27
C GLY A 10 -6.44 -4.40 -4.54
N GLY A 11 -6.33 -3.18 -5.08
CA GLY A 11 -5.10 -2.48 -5.41
C GLY A 11 -4.60 -1.55 -4.30
N SER A 12 -4.86 -1.86 -3.03
CA SER A 12 -4.27 -1.16 -1.90
C SER A 12 -2.83 -1.62 -1.65
N ILE A 13 -2.11 -0.95 -0.75
CA ILE A 13 -0.70 -1.23 -0.47
C ILE A 13 -0.42 -2.71 -0.18
N SER A 14 -1.30 -3.40 0.54
CA SER A 14 -1.13 -4.83 0.88
C SER A 14 -1.25 -5.73 -0.35
N GLY A 15 -2.25 -5.49 -1.21
CA GLY A 15 -2.41 -6.22 -2.47
C GLY A 15 -1.25 -5.98 -3.43
N LEU A 16 -0.82 -4.73 -3.56
CA LEU A 16 0.30 -4.33 -4.43
C LEU A 16 1.64 -4.91 -3.95
N MET A 17 1.89 -4.91 -2.63
CA MET A 17 3.08 -5.55 -2.06
C MET A 17 3.08 -7.05 -2.29
N SER A 18 1.93 -7.71 -2.09
CA SER A 18 1.79 -9.14 -2.38
C SER A 18 2.06 -9.44 -3.86
N ALA A 19 1.47 -8.63 -4.76
CA ALA A 19 1.70 -8.77 -6.19
C ALA A 19 3.17 -8.63 -6.56
N ARG A 20 3.86 -7.61 -6.00
CA ARG A 20 5.30 -7.40 -6.21
C ARG A 20 6.12 -8.62 -5.81
N GLU A 21 5.89 -9.13 -4.61
CA GLU A 21 6.72 -10.25 -4.09
C GLU A 21 6.41 -11.57 -4.81
N ILE A 22 5.18 -11.81 -5.23
CA ILE A 22 4.80 -13.00 -5.99
C ILE A 22 5.37 -12.92 -7.42
N ALA A 23 5.25 -11.76 -8.08
CA ALA A 23 5.80 -11.57 -9.42
C ALA A 23 7.34 -11.70 -9.45
N LYS A 24 8.05 -11.20 -8.43
CA LYS A 24 9.50 -11.40 -8.28
C LYS A 24 9.91 -12.88 -8.24
N LYS A 25 9.02 -13.77 -7.84
CA LYS A 25 9.25 -15.21 -7.82
C LYS A 25 8.92 -15.89 -9.17
N GLY A 26 8.57 -15.12 -10.17
CA GLY A 26 8.29 -15.61 -11.54
C GLY A 26 6.87 -16.08 -11.79
N HIS A 27 5.94 -15.83 -10.88
CA HIS A 27 4.53 -16.14 -11.08
C HIS A 27 3.79 -15.03 -11.83
N SER A 28 2.84 -15.42 -12.66
CA SER A 28 1.92 -14.48 -13.32
C SER A 28 0.88 -13.98 -12.33
N VAL A 29 0.80 -12.65 -12.17
CA VAL A 29 -0.06 -12.01 -11.17
C VAL A 29 -0.93 -10.94 -11.79
N LEU A 30 -2.23 -11.00 -11.50
CA LEU A 30 -3.20 -9.96 -11.85
C LEU A 30 -3.77 -9.33 -10.57
N VAL A 31 -3.70 -8.02 -10.47
CA VAL A 31 -4.39 -7.21 -9.45
C VAL A 31 -5.63 -6.59 -10.06
N LEU A 32 -6.78 -6.81 -9.42
CA LEU A 32 -8.05 -6.20 -9.79
C LEU A 32 -8.38 -5.09 -8.80
N GLU A 33 -8.53 -3.86 -9.28
CA GLU A 33 -8.93 -2.70 -8.49
C GLU A 33 -10.24 -2.13 -9.03
N GLU A 34 -11.25 -2.02 -8.15
CA GLU A 34 -12.56 -1.50 -8.54
C GLU A 34 -12.57 0.01 -8.78
N GLY A 35 -11.68 0.74 -8.10
CA GLY A 35 -11.51 2.18 -8.26
C GLY A 35 -11.02 2.55 -9.66
N PHE A 36 -11.17 3.82 -10.00
CA PHE A 36 -10.74 4.33 -11.30
C PHE A 36 -9.22 4.53 -11.41
N GLU A 37 -8.52 4.59 -10.28
CA GLU A 37 -7.07 4.64 -10.17
C GLU A 37 -6.59 4.08 -8.84
N ILE A 38 -5.32 3.68 -8.76
CA ILE A 38 -4.68 3.25 -7.51
C ILE A 38 -4.56 4.43 -6.54
N GLY A 39 -4.79 4.15 -5.24
CA GLY A 39 -4.63 5.12 -4.16
C GLY A 39 -5.86 6.00 -3.95
N THR A 40 -7.00 5.66 -4.52
CA THR A 40 -8.27 6.38 -4.32
C THR A 40 -9.39 5.42 -3.89
N PRO A 41 -10.30 5.89 -3.00
CA PRO A 41 -10.21 7.13 -2.22
C PRO A 41 -9.14 7.07 -1.13
N ASP A 42 -8.58 8.24 -0.78
CA ASP A 42 -7.59 8.34 0.30
C ASP A 42 -8.30 8.39 1.65
N HIS A 43 -8.12 7.34 2.47
CA HIS A 43 -8.78 7.18 3.77
C HIS A 43 -7.79 7.14 4.95
N CYS A 44 -6.50 7.31 4.69
CA CYS A 44 -5.47 7.08 5.70
C CYS A 44 -4.71 8.36 6.02
N GLY A 45 -4.53 8.65 7.31
CA GLY A 45 -3.69 9.77 7.77
C GLY A 45 -2.20 9.64 7.45
N GLY A 46 -1.77 8.55 6.83
CA GLY A 46 -0.43 8.40 6.27
C GLY A 46 0.71 8.22 7.27
N LEU A 47 0.41 7.94 8.54
CA LEU A 47 1.45 7.71 9.55
C LEU A 47 2.10 6.33 9.36
N VAL A 48 3.39 6.32 9.08
CA VAL A 48 4.15 5.07 8.84
C VAL A 48 5.53 5.14 9.48
N SER A 49 6.07 3.97 9.84
CA SER A 49 7.45 3.87 10.29
C SER A 49 8.40 3.96 9.10
N LYS A 50 9.37 4.89 9.15
CA LYS A 50 10.38 5.02 8.10
C LYS A 50 11.23 3.75 7.97
N SER A 51 11.60 3.11 9.09
CA SER A 51 12.37 1.86 9.06
C SER A 51 11.58 0.71 8.44
N ALA A 52 10.27 0.60 8.73
CA ALA A 52 9.44 -0.43 8.13
C ALA A 52 9.33 -0.27 6.60
N LEU A 53 9.19 0.95 6.09
CA LEU A 53 9.21 1.18 4.65
C LEU A 53 10.55 0.76 4.03
N HIS A 54 11.65 1.12 4.68
CA HIS A 54 12.99 0.74 4.22
C HIS A 54 13.18 -0.78 4.17
N GLU A 55 12.77 -1.50 5.23
CA GLU A 55 12.80 -2.98 5.27
C GLU A 55 11.97 -3.62 4.15
N LEU A 56 10.89 -2.96 3.75
CA LEU A 56 10.04 -3.38 2.63
C LEU A 56 10.58 -2.95 1.25
N GLY A 57 11.74 -2.29 1.18
CA GLY A 57 12.32 -1.76 -0.05
C GLY A 57 11.50 -0.62 -0.66
N ILE A 58 10.86 0.17 0.20
CA ILE A 58 10.09 1.35 -0.21
C ILE A 58 10.80 2.59 0.33
N GLU A 59 11.46 3.33 -0.56
CA GLU A 59 12.04 4.63 -0.21
C GLU A 59 11.07 5.74 -0.64
N PRO A 60 10.54 6.53 0.30
CA PRO A 60 9.61 7.61 -0.02
C PRO A 60 10.26 8.65 -0.94
N THR A 61 9.59 8.97 -2.02
CA THR A 61 10.00 10.04 -2.94
C THR A 61 9.55 11.42 -2.40
N GLN A 62 9.96 12.50 -3.05
CA GLN A 62 9.47 13.85 -2.72
C GLN A 62 7.95 13.98 -2.79
N LYS A 63 7.28 13.19 -3.66
CA LYS A 63 5.82 13.19 -3.78
C LYS A 63 5.13 12.38 -2.69
N THR A 64 5.81 11.35 -2.19
CA THR A 64 5.26 10.46 -1.17
C THR A 64 5.57 10.92 0.25
N PHE A 65 6.68 11.60 0.47
CA PHE A 65 7.04 12.14 1.79
C PHE A 65 6.34 13.48 2.03
N ASP A 66 5.65 13.60 3.15
CA ASP A 66 5.02 14.85 3.58
C ASP A 66 5.80 15.48 4.75
N SER A 67 5.85 14.81 5.89
CA SER A 67 6.51 15.36 7.08
C SER A 67 7.09 14.28 7.99
N MET A 68 7.94 14.71 8.94
CA MET A 68 8.53 13.84 9.96
C MET A 68 7.97 14.17 11.33
N ILE A 69 7.56 13.15 12.07
CA ILE A 69 7.04 13.29 13.43
C ILE A 69 8.10 12.79 14.42
N ASN A 70 8.43 13.66 15.38
CA ASN A 70 9.42 13.37 16.42
C ASN A 70 8.78 13.12 17.79
N SER A 71 7.55 13.61 18.00
CA SER A 71 6.81 13.43 19.26
C SER A 71 5.31 13.32 19.01
N ALA A 72 4.61 12.72 19.95
CA ALA A 72 3.16 12.64 19.97
C ALA A 72 2.63 12.95 21.37
N LEU A 73 1.52 13.68 21.43
CA LEU A 73 0.75 13.91 22.65
C LEU A 73 -0.51 13.05 22.62
N ILE A 74 -0.67 12.23 23.65
CA ILE A 74 -1.87 11.42 23.82
C ILE A 74 -2.70 12.01 24.96
N TYR A 75 -3.94 12.36 24.68
CA TYR A 75 -4.88 12.92 25.65
C TYR A 75 -5.89 11.87 26.10
N ALA A 76 -6.09 11.75 27.41
CA ALA A 76 -7.21 11.02 27.98
C ALA A 76 -8.49 11.87 27.95
N PRO A 77 -9.68 11.27 27.99
CA PRO A 77 -10.95 12.03 28.10
C PRO A 77 -11.00 12.98 29.31
N SER A 78 -10.25 12.70 30.37
CA SER A 78 -10.11 13.55 31.56
C SER A 78 -9.24 14.81 31.33
N GLY A 79 -8.69 15.02 30.13
CA GLY A 79 -7.78 16.12 29.83
C GLY A 79 -6.33 15.88 30.22
N LYS A 80 -6.00 14.79 30.92
CA LYS A 80 -4.61 14.40 31.18
C LYS A 80 -3.93 13.98 29.90
N SER A 81 -2.66 14.35 29.73
CA SER A 81 -1.88 13.99 28.56
C SER A 81 -0.54 13.35 28.92
N ILE A 82 -0.05 12.53 28.02
CA ILE A 82 1.31 12.00 28.03
C ILE A 82 2.00 12.39 26.74
N GLU A 83 3.27 12.73 26.81
CA GLU A 83 4.11 13.00 25.65
C GLU A 83 4.99 11.78 25.37
N ILE A 84 4.97 11.31 24.14
CA ILE A 84 5.84 10.24 23.64
C ILE A 84 6.87 10.88 22.71
N ASN A 85 8.12 10.87 23.13
CA ASN A 85 9.26 11.32 22.34
C ASN A 85 10.04 10.10 21.85
N SER A 86 10.12 9.89 20.55
CA SER A 86 10.93 8.82 19.98
C SER A 86 12.22 9.38 19.39
N LYS A 87 13.34 9.15 20.07
CA LYS A 87 14.66 9.48 19.53
C LYS A 87 15.18 8.44 18.53
N LYS A 88 14.64 7.21 18.55
CA LYS A 88 15.15 6.07 17.77
C LYS A 88 14.26 5.68 16.58
N GLN A 89 12.94 5.76 16.73
CA GLN A 89 12.03 5.42 15.64
C GLN A 89 11.45 6.70 15.03
N LYS A 90 11.73 6.91 13.76
CA LYS A 90 11.17 8.05 13.03
C LYS A 90 9.87 7.62 12.38
N VAL A 91 8.79 8.26 12.81
CA VAL A 91 7.49 8.18 12.14
C VAL A 91 7.44 9.29 11.11
N ILE A 92 6.99 8.96 9.93
CA ILE A 92 6.77 9.94 8.87
C ILE A 92 5.30 9.95 8.47
N VAL A 93 4.85 11.09 8.00
CA VAL A 93 3.59 11.22 7.29
C VAL A 93 3.87 11.09 5.81
N VAL A 94 3.11 10.25 5.14
CA VAL A 94 3.21 10.04 3.70
C VAL A 94 1.88 10.36 3.02
N ASN A 95 1.96 10.86 1.81
CA ASN A 95 0.82 10.89 0.91
C ASN A 95 0.53 9.45 0.46
N ARG A 96 -0.53 8.85 1.02
CA ARG A 96 -0.88 7.45 0.77
C ARG A 96 -1.24 7.18 -0.69
N ARG A 97 -1.89 8.12 -1.35
CA ARG A 97 -2.21 8.00 -2.77
C ARG A 97 -0.95 7.84 -3.61
N GLU A 98 0.04 8.69 -3.37
CA GLU A 98 1.31 8.63 -4.10
C GLU A 98 2.17 7.42 -3.68
N LEU A 99 2.11 7.02 -2.41
CA LEU A 99 2.79 5.81 -1.92
C LEU A 99 2.21 4.55 -2.59
N ASP A 100 0.89 4.42 -2.63
CA ASP A 100 0.24 3.28 -3.26
C ASP A 100 0.57 3.21 -4.77
N LYS A 101 0.62 4.35 -5.47
CA LYS A 101 1.08 4.44 -6.86
C LYS A 101 2.55 4.03 -7.03
N GLN A 102 3.40 4.45 -6.10
CA GLN A 102 4.82 4.05 -6.10
C GLN A 102 4.97 2.52 -5.97
N VAL A 103 4.20 1.91 -5.07
CA VAL A 103 4.22 0.44 -4.89
C VAL A 103 3.61 -0.27 -6.10
N ALA A 104 2.56 0.28 -6.70
CA ALA A 104 1.98 -0.25 -7.93
C ALA A 104 3.01 -0.29 -9.07
N LEU A 105 3.78 0.80 -9.22
CA LEU A 105 4.86 0.84 -10.22
C LEU A 105 5.92 -0.24 -9.94
N GLN A 106 6.31 -0.45 -8.68
CA GLN A 106 7.24 -1.52 -8.31
C GLN A 106 6.68 -2.92 -8.62
N ALA A 107 5.38 -3.13 -8.39
CA ALA A 107 4.71 -4.39 -8.72
C ALA A 107 4.71 -4.63 -10.24
N GLN A 108 4.38 -3.63 -11.03
CA GLN A 108 4.41 -3.71 -12.50
C GLN A 108 5.84 -3.94 -13.03
N GLN A 109 6.85 -3.27 -12.49
CA GLN A 109 8.25 -3.50 -12.82
C GLN A 109 8.72 -4.91 -12.48
N SER A 110 8.08 -5.56 -11.51
CA SER A 110 8.34 -6.96 -11.14
C SER A 110 7.56 -7.96 -12.01
N GLY A 111 6.68 -7.49 -12.90
CA GLY A 111 5.90 -8.33 -13.82
C GLY A 111 4.42 -8.52 -13.46
N ALA A 112 3.91 -7.87 -12.42
CA ALA A 112 2.48 -7.92 -12.11
C ALA A 112 1.66 -7.06 -13.07
N GLU A 113 0.49 -7.55 -13.48
CA GLU A 113 -0.51 -6.77 -14.19
C GLU A 113 -1.50 -6.15 -13.21
N ILE A 114 -1.90 -4.89 -13.45
CA ILE A 114 -2.86 -4.17 -12.62
C ILE A 114 -3.97 -3.65 -13.52
N ARG A 115 -5.22 -4.01 -13.19
CA ARG A 115 -6.42 -3.52 -13.87
C ARG A 115 -7.28 -2.71 -12.92
N VAL A 116 -7.42 -1.43 -13.20
CA VAL A 116 -8.36 -0.53 -12.52
C VAL A 116 -9.76 -0.62 -13.15
N LYS A 117 -10.76 -0.05 -12.49
CA LYS A 117 -12.19 -0.13 -12.89
C LYS A 117 -12.67 -1.57 -13.06
N THR A 118 -12.07 -2.50 -12.34
CA THR A 118 -12.33 -3.92 -12.44
C THR A 118 -12.53 -4.51 -11.06
N GLY A 119 -13.78 -4.72 -10.68
CA GLY A 119 -14.14 -5.26 -9.38
C GLY A 119 -14.21 -6.79 -9.39
N PHE A 120 -13.69 -7.41 -8.34
CA PHE A 120 -13.92 -8.83 -8.08
C PHE A 120 -15.35 -9.03 -7.54
N LYS A 121 -16.13 -9.93 -8.14
CA LYS A 121 -17.47 -10.27 -7.66
C LYS A 121 -17.49 -11.61 -6.94
N GLU A 122 -17.03 -12.64 -7.60
CA GLU A 122 -17.10 -14.01 -7.07
C GLU A 122 -16.10 -14.96 -7.74
N LYS A 123 -15.79 -16.04 -7.03
CA LYS A 123 -15.08 -17.18 -7.60
C LYS A 123 -16.09 -18.21 -8.08
N THR A 124 -15.99 -18.61 -9.33
CA THR A 124 -16.82 -19.65 -9.93
C THR A 124 -16.01 -20.92 -10.18
N LYS A 125 -16.69 -22.04 -10.55
CA LYS A 125 -15.99 -23.27 -10.97
C LYS A 125 -15.16 -23.09 -12.26
N ARG A 126 -15.42 -22.02 -13.03
CA ARG A 126 -14.75 -21.73 -14.31
C ARG A 126 -13.73 -20.60 -14.22
N GLY A 127 -13.53 -20.01 -13.03
CA GLY A 127 -12.63 -18.88 -12.82
C GLY A 127 -13.22 -17.79 -11.95
N ILE A 128 -12.70 -16.58 -12.12
CA ILE A 128 -13.10 -15.37 -11.39
C ILE A 128 -14.00 -14.50 -12.27
N LYS A 129 -14.98 -13.88 -11.64
CA LYS A 129 -15.90 -12.93 -12.27
C LYS A 129 -15.82 -11.56 -11.60
#